data_3278296bde5dc1e20125db3fd2fe6176
#
_entry.id   3278296bde5dc1e20125db3fd2fe6176
#
_cell.length_a   1.000
_cell.length_b   1.000
_cell.length_c   1.000
_cell.angle_alpha   90.00
_cell.angle_beta   90.00
_cell.angle_gamma   90.00
#
_symmetry.space_group_name_H-M   'P 1'
#
loop_
_entity.id
_entity.type
_entity.pdbx_description
1 polymer ?
#
loop_
_entity_poly.entity_id
_entity_poly.type
_entity_poly.pdbx_seq_one_letter_code
_entity_poly.pdbx_strand_id
1 'polypeptide(L)'
;MKSPHVFILAIGFLPNIGGLETHLKDLIKELNKENWKVTVLTYQPLFTPVLGEWVEKAKNLVIYRLPVLRGIFYKLYKIPVLEFLFLEPLFFIMTPLVLIRHSEIHVINAQGLIAGFTACFWSKVFRKRYVVSAQSVYNFPRKGLYRNVCKWIFKSADKVIAISKQTKKDIETLGVESDKIIIYTNWEDSSIFVPTEKKKAKIKVGFSNAFVVSFFARLVEEKGVKVLIEAIKLSDKRIIFAVYGEGPLKGCVISATKTNKNIKYMGIIPPELLPLHYSAADIVIMPSLHEEGFGRVAAGALLCGTPVIASNRGALPEVVSIKVGKIIEPTPRKISICIDYLYSHKLELNKMALKARVYAISKFNSRNAKTILNSFMN
;
A
#
# COMPACT_ATOMS: atom_id res chain seq x y z
N MET A 1 16.50 -22.66 21.94
CA MET A 1 15.13 -22.12 22.07
C MET A 1 14.35 -22.49 20.81
N LYS A 2 13.06 -22.83 20.90
CA LYS A 2 12.22 -23.08 19.72
C LYS A 2 12.02 -21.75 18.95
N SER A 3 12.12 -21.79 17.62
CA SER A 3 11.88 -20.61 16.78
C SER A 3 10.48 -20.05 17.03
N PRO A 4 10.30 -18.75 17.21
CA PRO A 4 8.98 -18.16 17.38
C PRO A 4 8.13 -18.36 16.11
N HIS A 5 6.81 -18.48 16.29
CA HIS A 5 5.90 -18.81 15.19
C HIS A 5 4.72 -17.85 15.16
N VAL A 6 4.57 -17.14 14.03
CA VAL A 6 3.44 -16.23 13.77
C VAL A 6 2.48 -16.86 12.77
N PHE A 7 1.19 -16.72 13.05
CA PHE A 7 0.10 -17.06 12.14
C PHE A 7 -0.50 -15.77 11.57
N ILE A 8 -0.35 -15.57 10.27
CA ILE A 8 -0.86 -14.39 9.55
C ILE A 8 -2.18 -14.75 8.89
N LEU A 9 -3.23 -14.03 9.25
CA LEU A 9 -4.54 -14.06 8.59
C LEU A 9 -4.67 -12.85 7.67
N ALA A 10 -4.83 -13.07 6.36
CA ALA A 10 -4.95 -12.00 5.37
C ALA A 10 -5.88 -12.41 4.23
N ILE A 11 -6.81 -11.53 3.84
CA ILE A 11 -7.72 -11.82 2.72
C ILE A 11 -7.01 -11.92 1.37
N GLY A 12 -5.85 -11.28 1.21
CA GLY A 12 -5.03 -11.31 0.01
C GLY A 12 -3.56 -11.57 0.31
N PHE A 13 -2.95 -12.44 -0.51
CA PHE A 13 -1.52 -12.71 -0.51
C PHE A 13 -1.06 -13.06 -1.95
N LEU A 14 0.24 -13.22 -2.17
CA LEU A 14 0.76 -13.64 -3.47
C LEU A 14 0.08 -14.94 -3.97
N PRO A 15 -0.17 -15.09 -5.28
CA PRO A 15 0.22 -14.23 -6.40
C PRO A 15 -0.74 -13.06 -6.70
N ASN A 16 -1.67 -12.71 -5.80
CA ASN A 16 -2.44 -11.49 -5.94
C ASN A 16 -1.51 -10.26 -5.90
N ILE A 17 -1.83 -9.20 -6.64
CA ILE A 17 -0.99 -8.01 -6.78
C ILE A 17 -1.65 -6.83 -6.08
N GLY A 18 -0.97 -6.27 -5.07
CA GLY A 18 -1.44 -5.12 -4.31
C GLY A 18 -0.44 -4.64 -3.26
N GLY A 19 -0.78 -3.56 -2.58
CA GLY A 19 0.07 -2.97 -1.54
C GLY A 19 0.20 -3.86 -0.31
N LEU A 20 -0.89 -4.52 0.10
CA LEU A 20 -0.92 -5.46 1.23
C LEU A 20 -0.05 -6.69 0.94
N GLU A 21 -0.21 -7.29 -0.25
CA GLU A 21 0.52 -8.49 -0.65
C GLU A 21 2.02 -8.24 -0.70
N THR A 22 2.42 -7.10 -1.25
CA THR A 22 3.83 -6.71 -1.27
C THR A 22 4.35 -6.46 0.15
N HIS A 23 3.57 -5.78 1.00
CA HIS A 23 3.93 -5.59 2.41
C HIS A 23 4.13 -6.91 3.15
N LEU A 24 3.20 -7.85 2.99
CA LEU A 24 3.30 -9.17 3.64
C LEU A 24 4.49 -9.99 3.14
N LYS A 25 4.77 -9.94 1.83
CA LYS A 25 5.99 -10.54 1.27
C LYS A 25 7.25 -9.97 1.93
N ASP A 26 7.33 -8.66 2.04
CA ASP A 26 8.47 -7.97 2.65
C ASP A 26 8.57 -8.28 4.16
N LEU A 27 7.44 -8.32 4.86
CA LEU A 27 7.39 -8.69 6.29
C LEU A 27 7.86 -10.13 6.52
N ILE A 28 7.38 -11.09 5.71
CA ILE A 28 7.80 -12.48 5.81
C ILE A 28 9.30 -12.63 5.53
N LYS A 29 9.85 -11.86 4.57
CA LYS A 29 11.29 -11.82 4.32
C LYS A 29 12.07 -11.40 5.57
N GLU A 30 11.61 -10.37 6.30
CA GLU A 30 12.27 -9.92 7.54
C GLU A 30 12.05 -10.89 8.70
N LEU A 31 10.85 -11.50 8.85
CA LEU A 31 10.58 -12.55 9.82
C LEU A 31 11.52 -13.77 9.63
N ASN A 32 11.70 -14.18 8.38
CA ASN A 32 12.60 -15.30 8.07
C ASN A 32 14.08 -15.01 8.40
N LYS A 33 14.54 -13.75 8.25
CA LYS A 33 15.89 -13.34 8.67
C LYS A 33 16.10 -13.50 10.18
N GLU A 34 15.05 -13.24 10.96
CA GLU A 34 15.04 -13.38 12.42
C GLU A 34 14.64 -14.80 12.87
N ASN A 35 14.67 -15.80 11.95
CA ASN A 35 14.35 -17.21 12.21
C ASN A 35 12.93 -17.47 12.74
N TRP A 36 11.96 -16.61 12.41
CA TRP A 36 10.56 -16.88 12.69
C TRP A 36 10.00 -17.94 11.74
N LYS A 37 9.14 -18.81 12.27
CA LYS A 37 8.24 -19.62 11.46
C LYS A 37 7.00 -18.80 11.15
N VAL A 38 6.50 -18.90 9.93
CA VAL A 38 5.34 -18.17 9.45
C VAL A 38 4.33 -19.14 8.85
N THR A 39 3.11 -19.10 9.33
CA THR A 39 1.96 -19.74 8.66
C THR A 39 1.04 -18.64 8.17
N VAL A 40 0.59 -18.73 6.92
CA VAL A 40 -0.35 -17.79 6.31
C VAL A 40 -1.63 -18.53 5.96
N LEU A 41 -2.78 -17.98 6.33
CA LEU A 41 -4.08 -18.38 5.80
C LEU A 41 -4.64 -17.21 4.98
N THR A 42 -4.94 -17.48 3.72
CA THR A 42 -5.40 -16.47 2.76
C THR A 42 -6.39 -17.07 1.77
N TYR A 43 -7.00 -16.24 0.94
CA TYR A 43 -7.78 -16.72 -0.19
C TYR A 43 -6.93 -16.88 -1.45
N GLN A 44 -7.41 -17.70 -2.39
CA GLN A 44 -6.93 -17.64 -3.77
C GLN A 44 -7.05 -16.21 -4.28
N PRO A 45 -6.16 -15.76 -5.19
CA PRO A 45 -6.14 -14.38 -5.64
C PRO A 45 -7.50 -13.84 -6.04
N LEU A 46 -7.91 -12.74 -5.39
CA LEU A 46 -9.22 -12.12 -5.60
C LEU A 46 -9.29 -11.34 -6.91
N PHE A 47 -8.21 -10.63 -7.26
CA PHE A 47 -8.16 -9.69 -8.38
C PHE A 47 -7.25 -10.12 -9.53
N THR A 48 -6.35 -11.07 -9.30
CA THR A 48 -5.41 -11.57 -10.31
C THR A 48 -5.93 -12.90 -10.88
N PRO A 49 -5.85 -13.13 -12.21
CA PRO A 49 -6.36 -14.36 -12.82
C PRO A 49 -5.52 -15.60 -12.47
N VAL A 50 -4.26 -15.42 -12.11
CA VAL A 50 -3.34 -16.51 -11.76
C VAL A 50 -3.76 -17.15 -10.43
N LEU A 51 -3.78 -18.47 -10.35
CA LEU A 51 -3.99 -19.21 -9.10
C LEU A 51 -2.67 -19.52 -8.43
N GLY A 52 -2.67 -19.49 -7.10
CA GLY A 52 -1.59 -20.05 -6.29
C GLY A 52 -1.82 -21.53 -5.95
N GLU A 53 -0.78 -22.21 -5.48
CA GLU A 53 -0.93 -23.56 -4.92
C GLU A 53 -1.84 -23.52 -3.67
N TRP A 54 -2.65 -24.57 -3.48
CA TRP A 54 -3.55 -24.67 -2.33
C TRP A 54 -2.79 -24.70 -1.00
N VAL A 55 -1.65 -25.41 -0.99
CA VAL A 55 -0.71 -25.47 0.13
C VAL A 55 0.69 -25.28 -0.42
N GLU A 56 1.29 -24.17 -0.12
CA GLU A 56 2.65 -23.84 -0.52
C GLU A 56 3.57 -23.95 0.70
N LYS A 57 4.71 -24.63 0.55
CA LYS A 57 5.69 -24.80 1.62
C LYS A 57 7.05 -24.33 1.19
N ALA A 58 7.67 -23.50 1.99
CA ALA A 58 9.05 -23.05 1.85
C ALA A 58 9.76 -23.10 3.22
N LYS A 59 11.05 -22.79 3.24
CA LYS A 59 11.81 -22.74 4.50
C LYS A 59 11.14 -21.74 5.46
N ASN A 60 10.71 -22.21 6.62
CA ASN A 60 10.02 -21.44 7.65
C ASN A 60 8.69 -20.80 7.22
N LEU A 61 8.07 -21.18 6.09
CA LEU A 61 6.85 -20.62 5.58
C LEU A 61 5.89 -21.72 5.12
N VAL A 62 4.65 -21.65 5.58
CA VAL A 62 3.54 -22.46 5.08
C VAL A 62 2.38 -21.53 4.73
N ILE A 63 1.82 -21.67 3.52
CA ILE A 63 0.69 -20.88 3.05
C ILE A 63 -0.45 -21.82 2.75
N TYR A 64 -1.62 -21.54 3.34
CA TYR A 64 -2.88 -22.21 3.02
C TYR A 64 -3.77 -21.23 2.27
N ARG A 65 -4.27 -21.63 1.10
CA ARG A 65 -5.19 -20.81 0.29
C ARG A 65 -6.58 -21.40 0.28
N LEU A 66 -7.55 -20.54 0.56
CA LEU A 66 -8.97 -20.88 0.57
C LEU A 66 -9.59 -20.64 -0.81
N PRO A 67 -10.58 -21.43 -1.20
CA PRO A 67 -11.31 -21.19 -2.44
C PRO A 67 -12.08 -19.87 -2.38
N VAL A 68 -12.25 -19.24 -3.55
CA VAL A 68 -13.09 -18.06 -3.70
C VAL A 68 -13.84 -18.10 -5.02
N LEU A 69 -15.15 -17.82 -4.97
CA LEU A 69 -16.00 -17.65 -6.15
C LEU A 69 -15.87 -16.21 -6.65
N ARG A 70 -14.85 -15.95 -7.49
CA ARG A 70 -14.49 -14.61 -7.97
C ARG A 70 -15.68 -13.86 -8.59
N GLY A 71 -16.50 -14.53 -9.40
CA GLY A 71 -17.66 -13.93 -10.03
C GLY A 71 -18.66 -13.34 -9.03
N ILE A 72 -18.87 -14.02 -7.89
CA ILE A 72 -19.70 -13.54 -6.78
C ILE A 72 -18.97 -12.43 -6.03
N PHE A 73 -17.69 -12.64 -5.72
CA PHE A 73 -16.86 -11.64 -5.02
C PHE A 73 -16.88 -10.27 -5.71
N TYR A 74 -16.72 -10.22 -7.04
CA TYR A 74 -16.76 -8.97 -7.81
C TYR A 74 -18.09 -8.20 -7.70
N LYS A 75 -19.18 -8.87 -7.37
CA LYS A 75 -20.47 -8.23 -7.14
C LYS A 75 -20.60 -7.68 -5.72
N LEU A 76 -19.91 -8.26 -4.76
CA LEU A 76 -20.09 -8.02 -3.34
C LEU A 76 -19.03 -7.08 -2.73
N TYR A 77 -17.77 -7.11 -3.21
CA TYR A 77 -16.63 -6.44 -2.57
C TYR A 77 -16.76 -4.91 -2.40
N LYS A 78 -17.67 -4.27 -3.16
CA LYS A 78 -17.94 -2.84 -3.01
C LYS A 78 -18.81 -2.49 -1.80
N ILE A 79 -19.46 -3.49 -1.20
CA ILE A 79 -20.33 -3.34 -0.05
C ILE A 79 -19.68 -4.06 1.13
N PRO A 80 -19.08 -3.34 2.10
CA PRO A 80 -18.25 -3.94 3.16
C PRO A 80 -18.95 -5.04 3.97
N VAL A 81 -20.25 -4.90 4.20
CA VAL A 81 -21.02 -5.91 4.93
C VAL A 81 -21.16 -7.21 4.12
N LEU A 82 -21.41 -7.12 2.81
CA LEU A 82 -21.52 -8.29 1.93
C LEU A 82 -20.16 -8.94 1.70
N GLU A 83 -19.11 -8.16 1.56
CA GLU A 83 -17.73 -8.67 1.51
C GLU A 83 -17.38 -9.45 2.77
N PHE A 84 -17.72 -8.92 3.95
CA PHE A 84 -17.52 -9.57 5.23
C PHE A 84 -18.29 -10.89 5.29
N LEU A 85 -19.59 -10.89 5.03
CA LEU A 85 -20.43 -12.09 5.07
C LEU A 85 -20.00 -13.17 4.07
N PHE A 86 -19.35 -12.79 2.99
CA PHE A 86 -18.86 -13.71 1.97
C PHE A 86 -17.50 -14.33 2.34
N LEU A 87 -16.57 -13.55 2.87
CA LEU A 87 -15.21 -14.03 3.15
C LEU A 87 -15.06 -14.59 4.58
N GLU A 88 -15.72 -13.99 5.57
CA GLU A 88 -15.51 -14.31 6.98
C GLU A 88 -15.84 -15.78 7.35
N PRO A 89 -16.93 -16.39 6.91
CA PRO A 89 -17.31 -17.74 7.37
C PRO A 89 -16.23 -18.80 7.11
N LEU A 90 -15.58 -18.75 5.95
CA LEU A 90 -14.57 -19.74 5.60
C LEU A 90 -13.26 -19.50 6.39
N PHE A 91 -12.89 -18.25 6.64
CA PHE A 91 -11.80 -17.93 7.58
C PHE A 91 -12.11 -18.47 8.97
N PHE A 92 -13.34 -18.23 9.46
CA PHE A 92 -13.74 -18.62 10.80
C PHE A 92 -13.65 -20.14 10.99
N ILE A 93 -14.12 -20.93 10.02
CA ILE A 93 -14.09 -22.41 10.07
C ILE A 93 -12.67 -22.96 9.92
N MET A 94 -11.87 -22.38 9.05
CA MET A 94 -10.54 -22.95 8.72
C MET A 94 -9.43 -22.56 9.74
N THR A 95 -9.58 -21.44 10.43
CA THR A 95 -8.59 -20.97 11.40
C THR A 95 -8.31 -21.96 12.53
N PRO A 96 -9.31 -22.56 13.23
CA PRO A 96 -9.04 -23.54 14.28
C PRO A 96 -8.32 -24.78 13.76
N LEU A 97 -8.60 -25.23 12.53
CA LEU A 97 -7.91 -26.36 11.93
C LEU A 97 -6.41 -26.10 11.76
N VAL A 98 -6.07 -24.87 11.32
CA VAL A 98 -4.67 -24.43 11.22
C VAL A 98 -4.02 -24.34 12.61
N LEU A 99 -4.72 -23.79 13.62
CA LEU A 99 -4.21 -23.66 14.98
C LEU A 99 -3.99 -25.02 15.66
N ILE A 100 -4.85 -26.00 15.40
CA ILE A 100 -4.67 -27.40 15.90
C ILE A 100 -3.48 -28.04 15.21
N ARG A 101 -3.35 -27.89 13.88
CA ARG A 101 -2.23 -28.47 13.12
C ARG A 101 -0.89 -27.86 13.47
N HIS A 102 -0.85 -26.60 13.86
CA HIS A 102 0.33 -25.81 14.21
C HIS A 102 0.21 -25.30 15.66
N SER A 103 0.12 -26.21 16.62
CA SER A 103 -0.10 -25.87 18.03
C SER A 103 1.02 -24.99 18.63
N GLU A 104 2.21 -24.99 18.00
CA GLU A 104 3.37 -24.18 18.36
C GLU A 104 3.23 -22.68 17.94
N ILE A 105 2.15 -22.26 17.29
CA ILE A 105 1.89 -20.85 17.01
C ILE A 105 1.82 -20.07 18.32
N HIS A 106 2.57 -18.96 18.42
CA HIS A 106 2.62 -18.08 19.58
C HIS A 106 1.70 -16.89 19.44
N VAL A 107 1.62 -16.30 18.23
CA VAL A 107 0.89 -15.07 17.95
C VAL A 107 0.08 -15.20 16.67
N ILE A 108 -1.13 -14.65 16.69
CA ILE A 108 -1.99 -14.49 15.51
C ILE A 108 -1.93 -13.02 15.08
N ASN A 109 -1.46 -12.77 13.87
CA ASN A 109 -1.43 -11.44 13.27
C ASN A 109 -2.51 -11.33 12.19
N ALA A 110 -3.56 -10.58 12.47
CA ALA A 110 -4.65 -10.35 11.53
C ALA A 110 -4.45 -9.08 10.71
N GLN A 111 -4.64 -9.18 9.40
CA GLN A 111 -4.53 -8.07 8.46
C GLN A 111 -5.90 -7.50 8.12
N GLY A 112 -6.26 -6.38 8.74
CA GLY A 112 -7.55 -5.71 8.56
C GLY A 112 -8.70 -6.31 9.39
N LEU A 113 -9.93 -5.85 9.10
CA LEU A 113 -11.09 -6.10 9.95
C LEU A 113 -11.68 -7.51 9.78
N ILE A 114 -11.72 -8.05 8.56
CA ILE A 114 -12.28 -9.41 8.31
C ILE A 114 -11.41 -10.45 9.04
N ALA A 115 -10.12 -10.45 8.77
CA ALA A 115 -9.18 -11.34 9.47
C ALA A 115 -9.15 -11.05 10.98
N GLY A 116 -9.35 -9.79 11.37
CA GLY A 116 -9.42 -9.35 12.76
C GLY A 116 -10.57 -9.94 13.55
N PHE A 117 -11.73 -10.11 12.93
CA PHE A 117 -12.89 -10.75 13.58
C PHE A 117 -12.60 -12.21 13.94
N THR A 118 -12.16 -13.01 12.98
CA THR A 118 -11.74 -14.40 13.17
C THR A 118 -10.65 -14.51 14.24
N ALA A 119 -9.58 -13.71 14.11
CA ALA A 119 -8.45 -13.75 15.04
C ALA A 119 -8.86 -13.37 16.47
N CYS A 120 -9.71 -12.34 16.63
CA CYS A 120 -10.21 -11.89 17.92
C CYS A 120 -10.96 -13.00 18.68
N PHE A 121 -11.74 -13.83 17.98
CA PHE A 121 -12.45 -14.96 18.59
C PHE A 121 -11.50 -16.12 18.92
N TRP A 122 -10.77 -16.63 17.93
CA TRP A 122 -9.97 -17.84 18.08
C TRP A 122 -8.73 -17.65 18.93
N SER A 123 -8.17 -16.44 18.99
CA SER A 123 -7.06 -16.15 19.90
C SER A 123 -7.42 -16.40 21.37
N LYS A 124 -8.65 -16.07 21.77
CA LYS A 124 -9.17 -16.31 23.13
C LYS A 124 -9.35 -17.81 23.40
N VAL A 125 -9.97 -18.54 22.44
CA VAL A 125 -10.22 -19.98 22.58
C VAL A 125 -8.91 -20.75 22.70
N PHE A 126 -7.91 -20.45 21.85
CA PHE A 126 -6.62 -21.13 21.85
C PHE A 126 -5.57 -20.48 22.77
N ARG A 127 -5.94 -19.43 23.51
CA ARG A 127 -5.06 -18.65 24.40
C ARG A 127 -3.77 -18.21 23.68
N LYS A 128 -3.92 -17.69 22.47
CA LYS A 128 -2.83 -17.14 21.66
C LYS A 128 -2.83 -15.62 21.73
N ARG A 129 -1.64 -15.04 21.67
CA ARG A 129 -1.48 -13.60 21.52
C ARG A 129 -2.16 -13.12 20.22
N TYR A 130 -2.84 -11.99 20.26
CA TYR A 130 -3.55 -11.42 19.13
C TYR A 130 -3.06 -10.00 18.81
N VAL A 131 -2.52 -9.84 17.60
CA VAL A 131 -2.07 -8.56 17.07
C VAL A 131 -2.86 -8.25 15.79
N VAL A 132 -3.46 -7.07 15.70
CA VAL A 132 -4.18 -6.64 14.49
C VAL A 132 -3.42 -5.53 13.77
N SER A 133 -3.20 -5.71 12.47
CA SER A 133 -2.56 -4.72 11.58
C SER A 133 -3.62 -3.97 10.79
N ALA A 134 -3.72 -2.68 11.02
CA ALA A 134 -4.62 -1.75 10.34
C ALA A 134 -3.90 -1.14 9.14
N GLN A 135 -4.18 -1.67 7.94
CA GLN A 135 -3.45 -1.38 6.69
C GLN A 135 -4.08 -0.27 5.83
N SER A 136 -5.13 0.39 6.35
CA SER A 136 -5.83 1.48 5.67
C SER A 136 -6.26 2.54 6.67
N VAL A 137 -6.67 3.68 6.16
CA VAL A 137 -7.36 4.71 6.92
C VAL A 137 -8.83 4.31 7.05
N TYR A 138 -9.40 4.48 8.22
CA TYR A 138 -10.77 4.09 8.54
C TYR A 138 -11.63 5.32 8.80
N ASN A 139 -12.86 5.27 8.29
CA ASN A 139 -13.88 6.25 8.65
C ASN A 139 -15.00 5.50 9.38
N PHE A 140 -14.85 5.38 10.70
CA PHE A 140 -15.83 4.67 11.51
C PHE A 140 -17.10 5.53 11.72
N PRO A 141 -18.31 4.97 11.52
CA PRO A 141 -19.55 5.66 11.83
C PRO A 141 -19.62 5.98 13.32
N ARG A 142 -20.36 7.03 13.67
CA ARG A 142 -20.48 7.44 15.10
C ARG A 142 -21.18 6.40 15.96
N LYS A 143 -22.13 5.62 15.42
CA LYS A 143 -22.95 4.60 16.10
C LYS A 143 -23.21 3.41 15.17
N GLY A 144 -23.72 2.32 15.70
CA GLY A 144 -24.20 1.16 14.95
C GLY A 144 -23.38 -0.11 15.13
N LEU A 145 -23.90 -1.22 14.63
CA LEU A 145 -23.31 -2.56 14.79
C LEU A 145 -21.87 -2.63 14.24
N TYR A 146 -21.65 -2.07 13.06
CA TYR A 146 -20.31 -2.05 12.45
C TYR A 146 -19.26 -1.41 13.35
N ARG A 147 -19.59 -0.23 13.96
CA ARG A 147 -18.70 0.41 14.92
C ARG A 147 -18.40 -0.48 16.13
N ASN A 148 -19.43 -1.16 16.65
CA ASN A 148 -19.27 -2.01 17.84
C ASN A 148 -18.39 -3.23 17.52
N VAL A 149 -18.54 -3.83 16.34
CA VAL A 149 -17.70 -4.92 15.88
C VAL A 149 -16.24 -4.44 15.71
N CYS A 150 -16.01 -3.31 15.06
CA CYS A 150 -14.67 -2.74 14.93
C CYS A 150 -14.05 -2.43 16.31
N LYS A 151 -14.83 -1.83 17.23
CA LYS A 151 -14.39 -1.59 18.60
C LYS A 151 -13.99 -2.88 19.32
N TRP A 152 -14.79 -3.94 19.18
CA TRP A 152 -14.50 -5.24 19.78
C TRP A 152 -13.20 -5.85 19.22
N ILE A 153 -13.01 -5.80 17.89
CA ILE A 153 -11.80 -6.31 17.21
C ILE A 153 -10.55 -5.61 17.75
N PHE A 154 -10.54 -4.27 17.74
CA PHE A 154 -9.35 -3.50 18.12
C PHE A 154 -9.10 -3.48 19.63
N LYS A 155 -10.13 -3.40 20.45
CA LYS A 155 -9.97 -3.43 21.92
C LYS A 155 -9.50 -4.78 22.45
N SER A 156 -9.89 -5.87 21.80
CA SER A 156 -9.49 -7.23 22.19
C SER A 156 -8.05 -7.57 21.79
N ALA A 157 -7.43 -6.78 20.93
CA ALA A 157 -6.05 -7.02 20.54
C ALA A 157 -5.08 -6.69 21.68
N ASP A 158 -4.02 -7.50 21.81
CA ASP A 158 -2.90 -7.20 22.70
C ASP A 158 -2.12 -5.99 22.20
N LYS A 159 -1.92 -5.90 20.88
CA LYS A 159 -1.36 -4.73 20.19
C LYS A 159 -2.08 -4.47 18.87
N VAL A 160 -2.16 -3.21 18.51
CA VAL A 160 -2.70 -2.73 17.23
C VAL A 160 -1.57 -2.06 16.47
N ILE A 161 -1.32 -2.49 15.26
CA ILE A 161 -0.29 -1.91 14.38
C ILE A 161 -0.99 -1.00 13.38
N ALA A 162 -0.76 0.31 13.47
CA ALA A 162 -1.34 1.33 12.60
C ALA A 162 -0.32 1.78 11.55
N ILE A 163 -0.73 1.82 10.28
CA ILE A 163 0.15 2.20 9.16
C ILE A 163 0.47 3.71 9.12
N SER A 164 -0.30 4.53 9.84
CA SER A 164 -0.14 5.99 9.87
C SER A 164 -0.68 6.59 11.16
N LYS A 165 -0.30 7.85 11.42
CA LYS A 165 -0.88 8.66 12.52
C LYS A 165 -2.38 8.85 12.34
N GLN A 166 -2.85 9.00 11.09
CA GLN A 166 -4.27 9.12 10.81
C GLN A 166 -5.01 7.83 11.20
N THR A 167 -4.51 6.66 10.79
CA THR A 167 -5.07 5.36 11.19
C THR A 167 -5.10 5.18 12.71
N LYS A 168 -4.05 5.62 13.43
CA LYS A 168 -4.04 5.62 14.90
C LYS A 168 -5.18 6.47 15.47
N LYS A 169 -5.32 7.71 15.00
CA LYS A 169 -6.41 8.61 15.43
C LYS A 169 -7.79 8.01 15.20
N ASP A 170 -8.01 7.39 14.03
CA ASP A 170 -9.28 6.76 13.70
C ASP A 170 -9.60 5.64 14.69
N ILE A 171 -8.62 4.79 15.02
CA ILE A 171 -8.79 3.68 15.98
C ILE A 171 -9.01 4.19 17.41
N GLU A 172 -8.34 5.26 17.81
CA GLU A 172 -8.57 5.93 19.10
C GLU A 172 -10.03 6.41 19.26
N THR A 173 -10.72 6.78 18.17
CA THR A 173 -12.15 7.15 18.21
C THR A 173 -13.04 5.99 18.66
N LEU A 174 -12.59 4.75 18.57
CA LEU A 174 -13.27 3.56 19.06
C LEU A 174 -13.05 3.34 20.58
N GLY A 175 -12.23 4.19 21.23
CA GLY A 175 -11.87 4.09 22.64
C GLY A 175 -10.82 2.99 22.89
N VAL A 176 -9.96 2.71 21.91
CA VAL A 176 -8.76 1.88 22.09
C VAL A 176 -7.67 2.73 22.74
N GLU A 177 -7.00 2.18 23.74
CA GLU A 177 -5.93 2.86 24.46
C GLU A 177 -4.74 3.18 23.56
N SER A 178 -4.20 4.39 23.66
CA SER A 178 -3.15 4.89 22.77
C SER A 178 -1.83 4.11 22.86
N ASP A 179 -1.53 3.51 24.02
CA ASP A 179 -0.35 2.68 24.30
C ASP A 179 -0.43 1.28 23.66
N LYS A 180 -1.64 0.81 23.37
CA LYS A 180 -1.85 -0.40 22.57
C LYS A 180 -1.59 -0.19 21.08
N ILE A 181 -1.65 1.07 20.60
CA ILE A 181 -1.56 1.39 19.18
C ILE A 181 -0.14 1.81 18.82
N ILE A 182 0.54 0.95 18.10
CA ILE A 182 1.91 1.18 17.62
C ILE A 182 1.83 1.68 16.17
N ILE A 183 2.43 2.83 15.90
CA ILE A 183 2.57 3.34 14.52
C ILE A 183 3.83 2.72 13.93
N TYR A 184 3.71 2.13 12.75
CA TYR A 184 4.88 1.76 11.96
C TYR A 184 4.88 2.51 10.63
N THR A 185 6.04 2.65 10.06
CA THR A 185 6.18 3.17 8.70
C THR A 185 6.52 2.01 7.79
N ASN A 186 5.76 1.84 6.72
CA ASN A 186 6.05 0.83 5.71
C ASN A 186 7.42 1.11 5.05
N TRP A 187 7.98 0.12 4.39
CA TRP A 187 9.31 0.22 3.78
C TRP A 187 9.32 -0.28 2.35
N GLU A 188 10.37 0.05 1.64
CA GLU A 188 10.69 -0.42 0.31
C GLU A 188 12.12 -0.96 0.28
N ASP A 189 12.38 -1.91 -0.59
CA ASP A 189 13.74 -2.44 -0.75
C ASP A 189 14.62 -1.45 -1.52
N SER A 190 15.48 -0.72 -0.82
CA SER A 190 16.39 0.27 -1.38
C SER A 190 17.47 -0.32 -2.30
N SER A 191 17.63 -1.64 -2.33
CA SER A 191 18.50 -2.35 -3.27
C SER A 191 17.83 -2.55 -4.62
N ILE A 192 16.50 -2.58 -4.66
CA ILE A 192 15.69 -2.65 -5.90
C ILE A 192 15.47 -1.25 -6.46
N PHE A 193 15.02 -0.31 -5.58
CA PHE A 193 14.77 1.07 -5.98
C PHE A 193 16.07 1.89 -5.96
N VAL A 194 16.90 1.69 -6.99
CA VAL A 194 18.17 2.40 -7.18
C VAL A 194 18.00 3.45 -8.27
N PRO A 195 18.48 4.69 -8.06
CA PRO A 195 18.41 5.72 -9.10
C PRO A 195 19.27 5.36 -10.30
N THR A 196 18.71 5.54 -11.47
CA THR A 196 19.44 5.61 -12.73
C THR A 196 19.73 7.08 -13.04
N GLU A 197 20.89 7.38 -13.62
CA GLU A 197 21.18 8.74 -14.10
C GLU A 197 20.01 9.24 -14.96
N LYS A 198 19.45 10.40 -14.58
CA LYS A 198 18.20 10.92 -15.17
C LYS A 198 18.24 11.01 -16.71
N LYS A 199 19.34 11.52 -17.28
CA LYS A 199 19.49 11.66 -18.73
C LYS A 199 19.44 10.28 -19.42
N LYS A 200 20.15 9.29 -18.87
CA LYS A 200 20.14 7.92 -19.38
C LYS A 200 18.78 7.26 -19.24
N ALA A 201 18.12 7.47 -18.09
CA ALA A 201 16.78 6.94 -17.85
C ALA A 201 15.76 7.52 -18.84
N LYS A 202 15.77 8.84 -19.06
CA LYS A 202 14.90 9.51 -20.05
C LYS A 202 15.10 8.97 -21.47
N ILE A 203 16.35 8.80 -21.91
CA ILE A 203 16.64 8.24 -23.24
C ILE A 203 16.08 6.83 -23.37
N LYS A 204 16.31 5.96 -22.36
CA LYS A 204 15.81 4.58 -22.37
C LYS A 204 14.29 4.47 -22.39
N VAL A 205 13.59 5.43 -21.76
CA VAL A 205 12.11 5.47 -21.67
C VAL A 205 11.49 6.25 -22.85
N GLY A 206 12.32 6.91 -23.70
CA GLY A 206 11.86 7.63 -24.89
C GLY A 206 11.43 9.07 -24.64
N PHE A 207 11.94 9.73 -23.57
CA PHE A 207 11.62 11.11 -23.22
C PHE A 207 12.76 12.12 -23.46
N SER A 208 13.96 11.64 -23.80
CA SER A 208 15.16 12.46 -24.09
C SER A 208 15.27 13.75 -23.24
N ASN A 209 15.08 14.92 -23.83
CA ASN A 209 15.27 16.22 -23.18
C ASN A 209 13.97 16.81 -22.57
N ALA A 210 12.86 16.09 -22.56
CA ALA A 210 11.58 16.59 -22.06
C ALA A 210 11.57 16.73 -20.54
N PHE A 211 10.80 17.67 -20.02
CA PHE A 211 10.40 17.70 -18.63
C PHE A 211 9.21 16.76 -18.44
N VAL A 212 9.34 15.77 -17.55
CA VAL A 212 8.40 14.65 -17.45
C VAL A 212 7.75 14.62 -16.06
N VAL A 213 6.44 14.69 -16.03
CA VAL A 213 5.61 14.43 -14.85
C VAL A 213 4.97 13.06 -15.02
N SER A 214 5.26 12.13 -14.12
CA SER A 214 4.79 10.73 -14.23
C SER A 214 3.75 10.41 -13.16
N PHE A 215 2.70 9.70 -13.58
CA PHE A 215 1.63 9.18 -12.74
C PHE A 215 1.60 7.66 -12.82
N PHE A 216 1.67 6.97 -11.67
CA PHE A 216 1.68 5.51 -11.57
C PHE A 216 0.56 5.05 -10.64
N ALA A 217 -0.51 4.50 -11.19
CA ALA A 217 -1.62 3.96 -10.38
C ALA A 217 -2.54 3.04 -11.18
N ARG A 218 -3.43 2.33 -10.49
CA ARG A 218 -4.62 1.79 -11.14
C ARG A 218 -5.45 2.96 -11.68
N LEU A 219 -5.95 2.84 -12.90
CA LEU A 219 -6.74 3.89 -13.55
C LEU A 219 -8.19 3.84 -13.07
N VAL A 220 -8.40 4.27 -11.82
CA VAL A 220 -9.69 4.36 -11.13
C VAL A 220 -9.92 5.78 -10.61
N GLU A 221 -11.16 6.13 -10.30
CA GLU A 221 -11.56 7.47 -9.84
C GLU A 221 -10.78 7.89 -8.58
N GLU A 222 -10.65 6.99 -7.64
CA GLU A 222 -10.04 7.23 -6.33
C GLU A 222 -8.56 7.65 -6.44
N LYS A 223 -7.90 7.30 -7.53
CA LYS A 223 -6.48 7.69 -7.79
C LYS A 223 -6.36 9.07 -8.46
N GLY A 224 -7.48 9.74 -8.74
CA GLY A 224 -7.49 11.10 -9.26
C GLY A 224 -7.17 11.22 -10.75
N VAL A 225 -7.41 10.17 -11.55
CA VAL A 225 -7.12 10.16 -13.00
C VAL A 225 -7.79 11.29 -13.74
N LYS A 226 -9.09 11.52 -13.50
CA LYS A 226 -9.83 12.61 -14.16
C LYS A 226 -9.34 13.98 -13.72
N VAL A 227 -9.07 14.15 -12.42
CA VAL A 227 -8.52 15.39 -11.88
C VAL A 227 -7.16 15.72 -12.51
N LEU A 228 -6.31 14.69 -12.68
CA LEU A 228 -5.03 14.86 -13.37
C LEU A 228 -5.21 15.27 -14.84
N ILE A 229 -6.12 14.63 -15.58
CA ILE A 229 -6.40 14.99 -16.99
C ILE A 229 -6.83 16.45 -17.08
N GLU A 230 -7.71 16.92 -16.20
CA GLU A 230 -8.11 18.33 -16.19
C GLU A 230 -6.95 19.26 -15.79
N ALA A 231 -6.10 18.86 -14.84
CA ALA A 231 -4.91 19.63 -14.49
C ALA A 231 -3.93 19.78 -15.67
N ILE A 232 -3.76 18.73 -16.46
CA ILE A 232 -2.89 18.75 -17.66
C ILE A 232 -3.37 19.76 -18.69
N LYS A 233 -4.68 19.95 -18.86
CA LYS A 233 -5.23 20.96 -19.76
C LYS A 233 -4.83 22.37 -19.37
N LEU A 234 -4.63 22.62 -18.07
CA LEU A 234 -4.27 23.91 -17.49
C LEU A 234 -2.75 24.14 -17.41
N SER A 235 -1.95 23.07 -17.49
CA SER A 235 -0.48 23.13 -17.34
C SER A 235 0.23 23.55 -18.62
N ASP A 236 1.50 23.96 -18.46
CA ASP A 236 2.38 24.33 -19.58
C ASP A 236 2.51 23.18 -20.60
N LYS A 237 2.28 23.49 -21.88
CA LYS A 237 2.24 22.50 -22.97
C LYS A 237 3.59 21.86 -23.31
N ARG A 238 4.70 22.41 -22.79
CA ARG A 238 6.05 21.85 -22.94
C ARG A 238 6.32 20.69 -21.99
N ILE A 239 5.48 20.49 -20.97
CA ILE A 239 5.58 19.42 -19.99
C ILE A 239 4.97 18.15 -20.57
N ILE A 240 5.71 17.04 -20.53
CA ILE A 240 5.21 15.71 -20.89
C ILE A 240 4.64 15.02 -19.66
N PHE A 241 3.43 14.49 -19.79
CA PHE A 241 2.74 13.73 -18.76
C PHE A 241 2.71 12.25 -19.14
N ALA A 242 3.48 11.43 -18.42
CA ALA A 242 3.54 9.99 -18.63
C ALA A 242 2.59 9.28 -17.66
N VAL A 243 1.55 8.64 -18.20
CA VAL A 243 0.49 7.97 -17.43
C VAL A 243 0.67 6.46 -17.50
N TYR A 244 0.94 5.84 -16.37
CA TYR A 244 1.18 4.40 -16.22
C TYR A 244 0.03 3.74 -15.46
N GLY A 245 -0.32 2.53 -15.89
CA GLY A 245 -1.29 1.66 -15.23
C GLY A 245 -2.45 1.24 -16.13
N GLU A 246 -3.32 0.44 -15.56
CA GLU A 246 -4.54 -0.08 -16.16
C GLU A 246 -5.75 0.15 -15.24
N GLY A 247 -6.95 0.06 -15.80
CA GLY A 247 -8.18 0.15 -15.05
C GLY A 247 -9.36 0.68 -15.86
N PRO A 248 -10.54 0.80 -15.23
CA PRO A 248 -11.77 1.25 -15.90
C PRO A 248 -11.65 2.61 -16.60
N LEU A 249 -10.77 3.51 -16.12
CA LEU A 249 -10.57 4.85 -16.72
C LEU A 249 -9.48 4.88 -17.80
N LYS A 250 -8.96 3.74 -18.27
CA LYS A 250 -8.03 3.68 -19.41
C LYS A 250 -8.58 4.39 -20.65
N GLY A 251 -9.86 4.19 -20.97
CA GLY A 251 -10.52 4.85 -22.09
C GLY A 251 -10.48 6.38 -22.00
N CYS A 252 -10.64 6.94 -20.79
CA CYS A 252 -10.53 8.37 -20.55
C CYS A 252 -9.10 8.88 -20.82
N VAL A 253 -8.08 8.14 -20.38
CA VAL A 253 -6.67 8.50 -20.64
C VAL A 253 -6.38 8.46 -22.14
N ILE A 254 -6.76 7.39 -22.84
CA ILE A 254 -6.56 7.26 -24.30
C ILE A 254 -7.28 8.39 -25.05
N SER A 255 -8.51 8.72 -24.68
CA SER A 255 -9.23 9.85 -25.26
C SER A 255 -8.49 11.18 -25.04
N ALA A 256 -7.93 11.37 -23.84
CA ALA A 256 -7.14 12.57 -23.52
C ALA A 256 -5.85 12.67 -24.35
N THR A 257 -5.20 11.56 -24.71
CA THR A 257 -4.00 11.58 -25.59
C THR A 257 -4.32 12.08 -27.01
N LYS A 258 -5.55 11.92 -27.49
CA LYS A 258 -5.97 12.40 -28.81
C LYS A 258 -6.09 13.92 -28.85
N THR A 259 -6.50 14.54 -27.74
CA THR A 259 -6.70 15.99 -27.63
C THR A 259 -5.49 16.74 -27.07
N ASN A 260 -4.62 16.07 -26.30
CA ASN A 260 -3.43 16.64 -25.67
C ASN A 260 -2.19 15.84 -26.05
N LYS A 261 -1.38 16.34 -26.99
CA LYS A 261 -0.16 15.66 -27.47
C LYS A 261 0.92 15.49 -26.42
N ASN A 262 0.87 16.23 -25.32
CA ASN A 262 1.77 16.15 -24.20
C ASN A 262 1.42 15.02 -23.20
N ILE A 263 0.29 14.32 -23.36
CA ILE A 263 -0.03 13.11 -22.59
C ILE A 263 0.50 11.88 -23.34
N LYS A 264 1.25 11.03 -22.62
CA LYS A 264 1.71 9.73 -23.11
C LYS A 264 1.16 8.63 -22.21
N TYR A 265 0.34 7.74 -22.78
CA TYR A 265 -0.11 6.55 -22.09
C TYR A 265 0.94 5.46 -22.25
N MET A 266 1.46 4.97 -21.13
CA MET A 266 2.60 4.06 -21.08
C MET A 266 2.19 2.61 -20.72
N GLY A 267 0.93 2.37 -20.39
CA GLY A 267 0.46 1.02 -20.00
C GLY A 267 0.96 0.56 -18.64
N ILE A 268 0.98 -0.76 -18.44
CA ILE A 268 1.50 -1.41 -17.24
C ILE A 268 3.02 -1.57 -17.37
N ILE A 269 3.72 -1.27 -16.29
CA ILE A 269 5.17 -1.47 -16.19
C ILE A 269 5.44 -2.66 -15.28
N PRO A 270 6.28 -3.63 -15.70
CA PRO A 270 6.78 -4.67 -14.82
C PRO A 270 7.47 -4.08 -13.59
N PRO A 271 7.29 -4.66 -12.39
CA PRO A 271 7.84 -4.11 -11.14
C PRO A 271 9.35 -3.84 -11.19
N GLU A 272 10.11 -4.69 -11.87
CA GLU A 272 11.56 -4.58 -12.03
C GLU A 272 12.01 -3.37 -12.86
N LEU A 273 11.13 -2.83 -13.71
CA LEU A 273 11.40 -1.62 -14.51
C LEU A 273 10.94 -0.32 -13.84
N LEU A 274 10.16 -0.40 -12.76
CA LEU A 274 9.68 0.80 -12.04
C LEU A 274 10.83 1.75 -11.65
N PRO A 275 12.00 1.27 -11.15
CA PRO A 275 13.11 2.18 -10.78
C PRO A 275 13.60 3.02 -11.96
N LEU A 276 13.68 2.45 -13.17
CA LEU A 276 14.05 3.17 -14.38
C LEU A 276 13.05 4.26 -14.72
N HIS A 277 11.74 3.94 -14.66
CA HIS A 277 10.68 4.88 -14.99
C HIS A 277 10.51 5.96 -13.93
N TYR A 278 10.72 5.66 -12.65
CA TYR A 278 10.78 6.69 -11.60
C TYR A 278 11.97 7.62 -11.82
N SER A 279 13.14 7.09 -12.14
CA SER A 279 14.36 7.89 -12.42
C SER A 279 14.21 8.78 -13.66
N ALA A 280 13.43 8.36 -14.66
CA ALA A 280 13.17 9.14 -15.86
C ALA A 280 12.22 10.33 -15.61
N ALA A 281 11.42 10.30 -14.56
CA ALA A 281 10.51 11.39 -14.22
C ALA A 281 11.26 12.55 -13.54
N ASP A 282 10.89 13.80 -13.85
CA ASP A 282 11.33 14.95 -13.08
C ASP A 282 10.49 15.11 -11.81
N ILE A 283 9.22 14.73 -11.90
CA ILE A 283 8.27 14.72 -10.79
C ILE A 283 7.39 13.47 -10.93
N VAL A 284 7.14 12.78 -9.81
CA VAL A 284 6.05 11.81 -9.72
C VAL A 284 4.86 12.46 -9.02
N ILE A 285 3.65 12.29 -9.61
CA ILE A 285 2.43 12.86 -9.04
C ILE A 285 1.48 11.79 -8.54
N MET A 286 0.90 12.03 -7.34
CA MET A 286 -0.10 11.18 -6.68
C MET A 286 -1.31 12.02 -6.26
N PRO A 287 -2.24 12.33 -7.17
CA PRO A 287 -3.40 13.20 -6.91
C PRO A 287 -4.60 12.40 -6.34
N SER A 288 -4.34 11.44 -5.46
CA SER A 288 -5.35 10.55 -4.89
C SER A 288 -6.49 11.34 -4.22
N LEU A 289 -7.73 10.94 -4.51
CA LEU A 289 -8.94 11.50 -3.91
C LEU A 289 -9.35 10.77 -2.63
N HIS A 290 -8.91 9.51 -2.48
CA HIS A 290 -9.16 8.71 -1.29
C HIS A 290 -7.98 8.75 -0.32
N GLU A 291 -8.23 8.31 0.91
CA GLU A 291 -7.23 8.23 1.96
C GLU A 291 -6.24 7.09 1.68
N GLU A 292 -5.00 7.44 1.32
CA GLU A 292 -3.94 6.45 1.07
C GLU A 292 -3.41 5.89 2.39
N GLY A 293 -3.25 4.56 2.45
CA GLY A 293 -2.67 3.90 3.62
C GLY A 293 -1.19 4.21 3.83
N PHE A 294 -0.39 4.28 2.74
CA PHE A 294 1.04 4.60 2.80
C PHE A 294 1.50 5.44 1.59
N GLY A 295 1.34 4.93 0.36
CA GLY A 295 1.85 5.58 -0.85
C GLY A 295 3.18 4.98 -1.31
N ARG A 296 3.21 3.68 -1.60
CA ARG A 296 4.39 2.95 -2.10
C ARG A 296 5.03 3.61 -3.32
N VAL A 297 4.22 4.16 -4.22
CA VAL A 297 4.70 4.91 -5.40
C VAL A 297 5.54 6.11 -4.98
N ALA A 298 5.11 6.87 -3.96
CA ALA A 298 5.90 7.99 -3.44
C ALA A 298 7.23 7.52 -2.85
N ALA A 299 7.21 6.47 -2.02
CA ALA A 299 8.41 5.93 -1.40
C ALA A 299 9.41 5.42 -2.46
N GLY A 300 8.93 4.65 -3.46
CA GLY A 300 9.75 4.16 -4.56
C GLY A 300 10.36 5.28 -5.42
N ALA A 301 9.56 6.31 -5.75
CA ALA A 301 10.03 7.47 -6.50
C ALA A 301 11.12 8.24 -5.74
N LEU A 302 10.90 8.49 -4.44
CA LEU A 302 11.87 9.16 -3.57
C LEU A 302 13.17 8.35 -3.44
N LEU A 303 13.11 7.02 -3.33
CA LEU A 303 14.28 6.14 -3.36
C LEU A 303 15.06 6.24 -4.67
N CYS A 304 14.38 6.45 -5.79
CA CYS A 304 14.98 6.70 -7.10
C CYS A 304 15.44 8.15 -7.30
N GLY A 305 15.41 8.99 -6.25
CA GLY A 305 15.86 10.39 -6.33
C GLY A 305 14.87 11.33 -7.02
N THR A 306 13.60 10.92 -7.17
CA THR A 306 12.58 11.72 -7.87
C THR A 306 11.63 12.37 -6.88
N PRO A 307 11.50 13.71 -6.89
CA PRO A 307 10.55 14.45 -6.07
C PRO A 307 9.09 14.08 -6.34
N VAL A 308 8.25 14.23 -5.33
CA VAL A 308 6.84 13.80 -5.40
C VAL A 308 5.90 14.98 -5.12
N ILE A 309 4.91 15.17 -5.97
CA ILE A 309 3.72 15.96 -5.65
C ILE A 309 2.63 14.98 -5.21
N ALA A 310 2.15 15.10 -3.98
CA ALA A 310 1.13 14.22 -3.44
C ALA A 310 -0.07 15.00 -2.90
N SER A 311 -1.24 14.37 -2.92
CA SER A 311 -2.42 14.94 -2.28
C SER A 311 -2.31 14.91 -0.76
N ASN A 312 -3.09 15.76 -0.10
CA ASN A 312 -3.22 15.82 1.36
C ASN A 312 -4.16 14.74 1.92
N ARG A 313 -4.11 13.52 1.38
CA ARG A 313 -5.01 12.41 1.73
C ARG A 313 -4.26 11.29 2.45
N GLY A 314 -4.85 10.80 3.54
CA GLY A 314 -4.34 9.69 4.33
C GLY A 314 -2.92 9.90 4.84
N ALA A 315 -2.07 8.90 4.62
CA ALA A 315 -0.68 8.91 5.05
C ALA A 315 0.27 9.69 4.11
N LEU A 316 -0.18 10.19 2.95
CA LEU A 316 0.70 10.88 2.00
C LEU A 316 1.45 12.08 2.61
N PRO A 317 0.83 12.93 3.47
CA PRO A 317 1.56 13.99 4.18
C PRO A 317 2.62 13.48 5.16
N GLU A 318 2.51 12.23 5.61
CA GLU A 318 3.52 11.59 6.47
C GLU A 318 4.68 11.01 5.64
N VAL A 319 4.41 10.63 4.38
CA VAL A 319 5.39 10.03 3.47
C VAL A 319 6.21 11.08 2.75
N VAL A 320 5.57 12.15 2.26
CA VAL A 320 6.21 13.21 1.48
C VAL A 320 6.47 14.44 2.34
N SER A 321 7.76 14.69 2.64
CA SER A 321 8.17 15.92 3.33
C SER A 321 8.32 17.08 2.33
N ILE A 322 8.14 18.32 2.80
CA ILE A 322 8.40 19.55 2.02
C ILE A 322 9.83 19.64 1.49
N LYS A 323 10.78 18.89 2.09
CA LYS A 323 12.19 18.83 1.66
C LYS A 323 12.39 18.03 0.37
N VAL A 324 11.42 17.16 0.02
CA VAL A 324 11.54 16.19 -1.08
C VAL A 324 10.32 16.17 -2.01
N GLY A 325 9.36 17.07 -1.76
CA GLY A 325 8.15 17.15 -2.58
C GLY A 325 7.18 18.23 -2.11
N LYS A 326 5.98 18.20 -2.62
CA LYS A 326 4.88 19.10 -2.26
C LYS A 326 3.63 18.30 -1.88
N ILE A 327 2.92 18.80 -0.87
CA ILE A 327 1.58 18.29 -0.49
C ILE A 327 0.55 19.32 -0.93
N ILE A 328 -0.44 18.88 -1.67
CA ILE A 328 -1.47 19.76 -2.24
C ILE A 328 -2.86 19.16 -2.06
N GLU A 329 -3.88 20.00 -2.09
CA GLU A 329 -5.25 19.54 -2.29
C GLU A 329 -5.43 19.08 -3.74
N PRO A 330 -6.02 17.91 -3.99
CA PRO A 330 -6.10 17.32 -5.32
C PRO A 330 -7.20 17.97 -6.18
N THR A 331 -7.01 19.24 -6.51
CA THR A 331 -7.85 19.97 -7.47
C THR A 331 -7.06 20.27 -8.75
N PRO A 332 -7.71 20.31 -9.94
CA PRO A 332 -7.02 20.54 -11.21
C PRO A 332 -6.14 21.80 -11.19
N ARG A 333 -6.66 22.89 -10.64
CA ARG A 333 -5.96 24.18 -10.57
C ARG A 333 -4.74 24.14 -9.64
N LYS A 334 -4.87 23.55 -8.44
CA LYS A 334 -3.73 23.46 -7.50
C LYS A 334 -2.63 22.52 -8.01
N ILE A 335 -3.02 21.46 -8.71
CA ILE A 335 -2.08 20.54 -9.35
C ILE A 335 -1.30 21.27 -10.45
N SER A 336 -1.98 21.93 -11.39
CA SER A 336 -1.31 22.63 -12.51
C SER A 336 -0.38 23.72 -11.99
N ILE A 337 -0.83 24.57 -11.08
CA ILE A 337 -0.01 25.64 -10.47
C ILE A 337 1.25 25.06 -9.82
N CYS A 338 1.12 23.96 -9.06
CA CYS A 338 2.25 23.36 -8.39
C CYS A 338 3.28 22.76 -9.39
N ILE A 339 2.80 22.12 -10.45
CA ILE A 339 3.65 21.55 -11.50
C ILE A 339 4.37 22.66 -12.25
N ASP A 340 3.66 23.69 -12.72
CA ASP A 340 4.22 24.82 -13.49
C ASP A 340 5.20 25.64 -12.64
N TYR A 341 4.93 25.76 -11.34
CA TYR A 341 5.86 26.37 -10.38
C TYR A 341 7.19 25.60 -10.34
N LEU A 342 7.15 24.28 -10.14
CA LEU A 342 8.36 23.47 -10.09
C LEU A 342 9.07 23.37 -11.46
N TYR A 343 8.33 23.41 -12.55
CA TYR A 343 8.89 23.49 -13.90
C TYR A 343 9.71 24.75 -14.10
N SER A 344 9.25 25.90 -13.58
CA SER A 344 9.93 27.19 -13.66
C SER A 344 11.04 27.35 -12.63
N HIS A 345 10.94 26.69 -11.45
CA HIS A 345 11.89 26.78 -10.34
C HIS A 345 12.81 25.56 -10.25
N LYS A 346 13.56 25.28 -11.33
CA LYS A 346 14.43 24.10 -11.45
C LYS A 346 15.45 23.94 -10.32
N LEU A 347 15.95 25.06 -9.74
CA LEU A 347 16.88 25.01 -8.61
C LEU A 347 16.23 24.40 -7.36
N GLU A 348 14.98 24.72 -7.07
CA GLU A 348 14.24 24.14 -5.96
C GLU A 348 13.97 22.66 -6.21
N LEU A 349 13.51 22.30 -7.41
CA LEU A 349 13.27 20.91 -7.79
C LEU A 349 14.55 20.07 -7.68
N ASN A 350 15.68 20.58 -8.14
CA ASN A 350 16.96 19.88 -8.03
C ASN A 350 17.39 19.69 -6.56
N LYS A 351 17.18 20.69 -5.69
CA LYS A 351 17.42 20.54 -4.24
C LYS A 351 16.55 19.47 -3.62
N MET A 352 15.29 19.34 -4.04
CA MET A 352 14.40 18.26 -3.61
C MET A 352 14.91 16.89 -4.10
N ALA A 353 15.30 16.77 -5.37
CA ALA A 353 15.84 15.55 -5.96
C ALA A 353 17.09 15.04 -5.24
N LEU A 354 18.04 15.92 -4.95
CA LEU A 354 19.27 15.58 -4.22
C LEU A 354 18.99 15.03 -2.81
N LYS A 355 17.94 15.51 -2.16
CA LYS A 355 17.55 15.06 -0.79
C LYS A 355 16.67 13.82 -0.79
N ALA A 356 15.97 13.53 -1.91
CA ALA A 356 14.92 12.53 -1.98
C ALA A 356 15.39 11.14 -1.53
N ARG A 357 16.49 10.62 -2.12
CA ARG A 357 17.00 9.29 -1.79
C ARG A 357 17.48 9.18 -0.34
N VAL A 358 18.24 10.14 0.15
CA VAL A 358 18.75 10.11 1.54
C VAL A 358 17.58 10.13 2.53
N TYR A 359 16.59 10.98 2.29
CA TYR A 359 15.34 11.00 3.06
C TYR A 359 14.63 9.66 3.03
N ALA A 360 14.45 9.09 1.84
CA ALA A 360 13.71 7.83 1.69
C ALA A 360 14.43 6.64 2.35
N ILE A 361 15.76 6.52 2.19
CA ILE A 361 16.55 5.48 2.86
C ILE A 361 16.46 5.60 4.37
N SER A 362 16.51 6.81 4.93
CA SER A 362 16.41 6.99 6.38
C SER A 362 15.04 6.64 6.92
N LYS A 363 13.97 6.85 6.13
CA LYS A 363 12.59 6.74 6.58
C LYS A 363 11.92 5.41 6.23
N PHE A 364 12.19 4.85 5.04
CA PHE A 364 11.50 3.68 4.48
C PHE A 364 12.42 2.47 4.36
N ASN A 365 13.18 2.16 5.39
CA ASN A 365 14.08 1.01 5.41
C ASN A 365 13.48 -0.17 6.16
N SER A 366 14.02 -1.37 5.91
CA SER A 366 13.53 -2.62 6.50
C SER A 366 13.65 -2.70 8.03
N ARG A 367 14.42 -1.80 8.68
CA ARG A 367 14.45 -1.71 10.15
C ARG A 367 13.08 -1.39 10.74
N ASN A 368 12.20 -0.77 9.95
CA ASN A 368 10.81 -0.52 10.35
C ASN A 368 10.04 -1.81 10.65
N ALA A 369 10.43 -2.95 10.05
CA ALA A 369 9.88 -4.26 10.38
C ALA A 369 10.06 -4.62 11.85
N LYS A 370 11.14 -4.17 12.51
CA LYS A 370 11.39 -4.44 13.93
C LYS A 370 10.26 -3.96 14.84
N THR A 371 9.59 -2.87 14.46
CA THR A 371 8.41 -2.37 15.17
C THR A 371 7.29 -3.40 15.19
N ILE A 372 7.06 -4.08 14.06
CA ILE A 372 6.06 -5.15 13.93
C ILE A 372 6.52 -6.39 14.69
N LEU A 373 7.77 -6.83 14.51
CA LEU A 373 8.33 -8.01 15.18
C LEU A 373 8.28 -7.86 16.71
N ASN A 374 8.65 -6.69 17.24
CA ASN A 374 8.57 -6.42 18.67
C ASN A 374 7.14 -6.50 19.20
N SER A 375 6.13 -6.10 18.42
CA SER A 375 4.72 -6.21 18.82
C SER A 375 4.24 -7.67 18.90
N PHE A 376 4.93 -8.61 18.24
CA PHE A 376 4.62 -10.03 18.31
C PHE A 376 5.18 -10.69 19.59
N MET A 377 6.23 -10.10 20.18
CA MET A 377 6.89 -10.63 21.38
C MET A 377 6.39 -9.99 22.69
N ASN A 378 6.08 -8.69 22.66
CA ASN A 378 5.68 -7.85 23.80
C ASN A 378 4.19 -7.52 23.75
#